data_fe40b94c3a2585a339bfdf9af5a3451c
#
_entry.id   fe40b94c3a2585a339bfdf9af5a3451c
#
_cell.length_a   1.000
_cell.length_b   1.000
_cell.length_c   1.000
_cell.angle_alpha   90.00
_cell.angle_beta   90.00
_cell.angle_gamma   90.00
#
_symmetry.space_group_name_H-M   'P 1'
#
loop_
_entity.id
_entity.type
_entity.pdbx_description
1 polymer ?
#
loop_
_entity_poly.entity_id
_entity_poly.type
_entity_poly.pdbx_seq_one_letter_code
_entity_poly.pdbx_strand_id
1 'polypeptide(L)'
;MISTRVRKWAVIGLTIVAVNVIPSTFASAANSAGGKCTKLGATSKSGTKTLQCTKVGKTLVWVAQNPSQSSSSPSAQPTSQKDIPSIIQNWGFNFADYDPATGKAGDLLVKGVVPPTFTGPNAAQDNLMYRHIIGVIGEVVMGAVEPQLAFILPLGTPVISMVNGTVCDVPKLYSNDYSIRIAPPGMACMQGGAYILFEHEHVLSPSVKVGDKVTAGQKIAIASDYNPHWKAKGLGVLETGVFFSKKGSTAPWHACLTSYLDPSKKAAMLSTFSKALAAWETERADSTLYDETAMSPVGCYTTAEMTDNNKGTG
;
A
#
# COMPACT_ATOMS: atom_id res chain seq x y z
N MET A 1 -51.32 33.01 45.91
CA MET A 1 -51.29 34.37 46.51
C MET A 1 -50.64 35.29 45.49
N ILE A 2 -51.38 35.97 44.88
CA ILE A 2 -51.61 37.34 44.41
C ILE A 2 -50.53 38.33 44.93
N SER A 3 -49.80 39.01 44.04
CA SER A 3 -49.63 40.44 44.18
C SER A 3 -49.10 41.07 42.86
N THR A 4 -50.02 41.81 42.31
CA THR A 4 -49.97 42.82 41.27
C THR A 4 -49.35 44.12 41.78
N ARG A 5 -48.59 44.90 40.91
CA ARG A 5 -48.57 46.37 40.80
C ARG A 5 -47.73 46.79 39.60
N VAL A 6 -48.29 47.23 38.53
CA VAL A 6 -48.91 48.48 38.09
C VAL A 6 -47.95 49.69 37.98
N ARG A 7 -47.72 50.08 36.73
CA ARG A 7 -47.57 51.39 36.04
C ARG A 7 -46.52 52.39 36.48
N LYS A 8 -45.77 52.88 35.48
CA LYS A 8 -45.85 54.33 35.10
C LYS A 8 -45.29 54.54 33.70
N TRP A 9 -46.04 55.28 32.89
CA TRP A 9 -45.73 55.85 31.61
C TRP A 9 -44.90 57.14 31.77
N ALA A 10 -43.89 57.38 30.91
CA ALA A 10 -43.36 58.70 30.63
C ALA A 10 -43.09 58.82 29.15
N VAL A 11 -43.82 59.70 28.52
CA VAL A 11 -43.66 60.14 27.13
C VAL A 11 -42.70 61.34 27.17
N ILE A 12 -41.60 61.32 26.39
CA ILE A 12 -40.87 62.58 26.08
C ILE A 12 -40.17 62.37 24.70
N GLY A 13 -40.58 63.26 23.78
CA GLY A 13 -39.74 64.00 22.87
C GLY A 13 -39.04 63.29 21.72
N LEU A 14 -39.64 63.40 20.55
CA LEU A 14 -39.06 63.07 19.26
C LEU A 14 -38.12 64.17 18.82
N THR A 15 -36.80 63.96 18.85
CA THR A 15 -35.84 64.82 18.19
C THR A 15 -35.25 64.05 16.99
N ILE A 16 -35.63 64.45 15.79
CA ILE A 16 -35.09 63.88 14.54
C ILE A 16 -33.70 64.51 14.33
N VAL A 17 -32.64 63.70 14.55
CA VAL A 17 -31.28 63.99 14.08
C VAL A 17 -31.09 63.26 12.78
N ALA A 18 -30.97 64.07 11.69
CA ALA A 18 -30.59 63.53 10.37
C ALA A 18 -29.15 63.06 10.45
N VAL A 19 -28.93 61.74 10.55
CA VAL A 19 -27.62 61.14 10.41
C VAL A 19 -27.34 60.91 8.92
N ASN A 20 -26.40 61.68 8.37
CA ASN A 20 -25.79 61.41 7.09
C ASN A 20 -25.11 60.04 7.13
N VAL A 21 -25.73 59.04 6.52
CA VAL A 21 -25.12 57.70 6.31
C VAL A 21 -24.10 57.86 5.20
N ILE A 22 -22.82 57.96 5.54
CA ILE A 22 -21.73 57.76 4.61
C ILE A 22 -21.71 56.26 4.31
N PRO A 23 -21.78 55.83 3.03
CA PRO A 23 -21.65 54.41 2.74
C PRO A 23 -20.23 53.98 3.07
N SER A 24 -20.05 53.26 4.17
CA SER A 24 -18.82 52.57 4.49
C SER A 24 -18.61 51.49 3.46
N THR A 25 -17.78 51.72 2.46
CA THR A 25 -17.26 50.66 1.61
C THR A 25 -16.46 49.71 2.52
N PHE A 26 -17.09 48.61 2.91
CA PHE A 26 -16.34 47.52 3.55
C PHE A 26 -15.34 47.01 2.52
N ALA A 27 -14.09 47.45 2.68
CA ALA A 27 -12.97 46.83 2.01
C ALA A 27 -12.95 45.36 2.50
N SER A 28 -13.37 44.42 1.63
CA SER A 28 -13.26 43.00 1.90
C SER A 28 -11.79 42.71 2.15
N ALA A 29 -11.44 42.38 3.39
CA ALA A 29 -10.07 42.00 3.73
C ALA A 29 -9.63 40.89 2.79
N ALA A 30 -8.60 41.14 1.99
CA ALA A 30 -8.07 40.18 1.06
C ALA A 30 -7.65 38.92 1.84
N ASN A 31 -8.08 37.75 1.40
CA ASN A 31 -7.68 36.48 2.02
C ASN A 31 -6.13 36.39 2.01
N SER A 32 -5.52 36.07 3.14
CA SER A 32 -4.08 35.92 3.29
C SER A 32 -3.70 34.47 3.67
N ALA A 33 -2.52 34.05 3.29
CA ALA A 33 -2.00 32.74 3.72
C ALA A 33 -1.96 32.65 5.24
N GLY A 34 -2.43 31.54 5.82
CA GLY A 34 -2.60 31.34 7.27
C GLY A 34 -3.92 31.88 7.84
N GLY A 35 -4.66 32.73 7.11
CA GLY A 35 -5.98 33.23 7.53
C GLY A 35 -7.03 32.13 7.52
N LYS A 36 -8.06 32.26 8.41
CA LYS A 36 -9.18 31.29 8.46
C LYS A 36 -10.00 31.32 7.17
N CYS A 37 -10.47 30.15 6.73
CA CYS A 37 -11.42 30.00 5.65
C CYS A 37 -12.60 29.12 6.09
N THR A 38 -13.69 29.15 5.35
CA THR A 38 -14.95 28.53 5.76
C THR A 38 -15.36 27.31 4.93
N LYS A 39 -14.79 27.15 3.73
CA LYS A 39 -15.15 26.06 2.81
C LYS A 39 -13.90 25.33 2.33
N LEU A 40 -13.73 24.09 2.75
CA LEU A 40 -12.63 23.22 2.33
C LEU A 40 -12.57 23.13 0.79
N GLY A 41 -11.36 23.28 0.23
CA GLY A 41 -11.13 23.25 -1.21
C GLY A 41 -11.42 24.56 -1.95
N ALA A 42 -12.06 25.55 -1.31
CA ALA A 42 -12.26 26.87 -1.92
C ALA A 42 -10.93 27.52 -2.30
N THR A 43 -10.91 28.25 -3.41
CA THR A 43 -9.73 28.99 -3.89
C THR A 43 -9.95 30.49 -3.79
N SER A 44 -8.88 31.23 -3.53
CA SER A 44 -8.86 32.69 -3.50
C SER A 44 -7.55 33.22 -4.06
N LYS A 45 -7.54 34.45 -4.59
CA LYS A 45 -6.30 35.14 -5.01
C LYS A 45 -5.87 36.15 -3.97
N SER A 46 -4.56 36.17 -3.68
CA SER A 46 -3.91 37.17 -2.85
C SER A 46 -2.65 37.66 -3.56
N GLY A 47 -2.77 38.81 -4.22
CA GLY A 47 -1.76 39.27 -5.17
C GLY A 47 -1.56 38.29 -6.33
N THR A 48 -0.33 37.89 -6.59
CA THR A 48 0.03 36.90 -7.63
C THR A 48 -0.13 35.45 -7.15
N LYS A 49 -0.44 35.22 -5.88
CA LYS A 49 -0.54 33.87 -5.29
C LYS A 49 -1.99 33.39 -5.30
N THR A 50 -2.20 32.12 -5.67
CA THR A 50 -3.46 31.42 -5.47
C THR A 50 -3.43 30.76 -4.09
N LEU A 51 -4.47 30.96 -3.30
CA LEU A 51 -4.67 30.35 -2.00
C LEU A 51 -5.73 29.26 -2.12
N GLN A 52 -5.55 28.13 -1.41
CA GLN A 52 -6.56 27.09 -1.27
C GLN A 52 -6.90 26.90 0.21
N CYS A 53 -8.19 26.79 0.52
CA CYS A 53 -8.67 26.50 1.86
C CYS A 53 -8.41 25.04 2.21
N THR A 54 -7.53 24.80 3.17
CA THR A 54 -7.05 23.47 3.56
C THR A 54 -7.26 23.26 5.06
N LYS A 55 -7.54 22.03 5.46
CA LYS A 55 -7.68 21.65 6.88
C LYS A 55 -6.28 21.43 7.48
N VAL A 56 -5.94 22.21 8.50
CA VAL A 56 -4.72 22.05 9.28
C VAL A 56 -5.13 21.80 10.74
N GLY A 57 -4.94 20.59 11.20
CA GLY A 57 -5.46 20.13 12.50
C GLY A 57 -7.00 20.21 12.55
N LYS A 58 -7.54 21.01 13.49
CA LYS A 58 -9.00 21.20 13.64
C LYS A 58 -9.53 22.45 12.92
N THR A 59 -8.70 23.20 12.21
CA THR A 59 -9.04 24.52 11.65
C THR A 59 -8.88 24.50 10.12
N LEU A 60 -9.77 25.24 9.42
CA LEU A 60 -9.62 25.53 7.99
C LEU A 60 -8.84 26.83 7.81
N VAL A 61 -7.76 26.80 7.01
CA VAL A 61 -6.89 27.94 6.75
C VAL A 61 -6.53 28.06 5.27
N TRP A 62 -6.26 29.29 4.82
CA TRP A 62 -5.77 29.57 3.49
C TRP A 62 -4.29 29.19 3.37
N VAL A 63 -3.95 28.28 2.47
CA VAL A 63 -2.58 27.87 2.17
C VAL A 63 -2.19 28.35 0.77
N ALA A 64 -1.04 29.01 0.65
CA ALA A 64 -0.54 29.47 -0.64
C ALA A 64 -0.15 28.27 -1.51
N GLN A 65 -0.65 28.23 -2.73
CA GLN A 65 -0.24 27.29 -3.75
C GLN A 65 1.06 27.79 -4.39
N ASN A 66 2.14 27.01 -4.33
CA ASN A 66 3.37 27.33 -5.05
C ASN A 66 3.15 27.16 -6.57
N PRO A 67 3.48 28.14 -7.41
CA PRO A 67 3.29 28.03 -8.85
C PRO A 67 4.17 26.95 -9.52
N SER A 68 5.12 26.35 -8.80
CA SER A 68 5.95 25.24 -9.29
C SER A 68 5.33 23.85 -9.11
N GLN A 69 4.20 23.72 -8.43
CA GLN A 69 3.36 22.55 -8.58
C GLN A 69 2.42 22.81 -9.76
N SER A 70 2.94 22.51 -10.98
CA SER A 70 2.05 22.33 -12.12
C SER A 70 0.88 21.45 -11.63
N SER A 71 -0.33 21.96 -11.81
CA SER A 71 -1.55 21.19 -11.69
C SER A 71 -1.42 19.98 -12.62
N SER A 72 -0.82 18.88 -12.12
CA SER A 72 -1.19 17.60 -12.64
C SER A 72 -2.69 17.54 -12.47
N SER A 73 -3.42 17.48 -13.58
CA SER A 73 -4.84 17.11 -13.61
C SER A 73 -5.02 15.99 -12.60
N PRO A 74 -6.09 15.96 -11.80
CA PRO A 74 -6.31 14.87 -10.86
C PRO A 74 -6.04 13.60 -11.64
N SER A 75 -4.98 12.88 -11.27
CA SER A 75 -4.63 11.60 -11.87
C SER A 75 -5.91 10.78 -11.83
N ALA A 76 -6.37 10.34 -13.00
CA ALA A 76 -7.58 9.54 -13.07
C ALA A 76 -7.41 8.41 -12.04
N GLN A 77 -8.43 8.19 -11.23
CA GLN A 77 -8.38 7.11 -10.23
C GLN A 77 -8.08 5.79 -10.95
N PRO A 78 -7.08 5.01 -10.51
CA PRO A 78 -6.84 3.69 -11.08
C PRO A 78 -8.14 2.88 -11.08
N THR A 79 -8.48 2.29 -12.21
CA THR A 79 -9.71 1.51 -12.39
C THR A 79 -9.43 0.08 -12.80
N SER A 80 -8.20 -0.21 -13.17
CA SER A 80 -7.78 -1.54 -13.61
C SER A 80 -6.28 -1.74 -13.38
N GLN A 81 -5.86 -2.99 -13.45
CA GLN A 81 -4.45 -3.37 -13.42
C GLN A 81 -3.61 -2.73 -14.55
N LYS A 82 -4.22 -2.23 -15.63
CA LYS A 82 -3.51 -1.54 -16.73
C LYS A 82 -2.89 -0.20 -16.31
N ASP A 83 -3.37 0.36 -15.20
CA ASP A 83 -2.86 1.62 -14.65
C ASP A 83 -1.58 1.41 -13.82
N ILE A 84 -1.21 0.16 -13.50
CA ILE A 84 -0.03 -0.18 -12.70
C ILE A 84 1.22 -0.05 -13.57
N PRO A 85 2.22 0.76 -13.14
CA PRO A 85 3.46 0.92 -13.91
C PRO A 85 4.38 -0.30 -13.78
N SER A 86 5.09 -0.64 -14.86
CA SER A 86 6.10 -1.70 -14.89
C SER A 86 7.44 -1.18 -14.38
N ILE A 87 7.63 -1.18 -13.05
CA ILE A 87 8.78 -0.54 -12.38
C ILE A 87 9.42 -1.40 -11.28
N ILE A 88 9.00 -2.65 -11.12
CA ILE A 88 9.52 -3.55 -10.09
C ILE A 88 10.93 -3.99 -10.49
N GLN A 89 11.90 -3.78 -9.60
CA GLN A 89 13.32 -3.99 -9.89
C GLN A 89 13.95 -5.16 -9.13
N ASN A 90 13.25 -5.71 -8.14
CA ASN A 90 13.66 -6.87 -7.33
C ASN A 90 12.42 -7.50 -6.66
N TRP A 91 12.60 -8.61 -5.97
CA TRP A 91 11.54 -9.41 -5.35
C TRP A 91 11.22 -9.04 -3.89
N GLY A 92 11.75 -7.93 -3.40
CA GLY A 92 11.61 -7.53 -1.99
C GLY A 92 12.74 -8.06 -1.09
N PHE A 93 13.65 -8.87 -1.63
CA PHE A 93 14.85 -9.37 -0.95
C PHE A 93 15.95 -9.66 -1.97
N ASN A 94 17.15 -10.03 -1.54
CA ASN A 94 18.23 -10.42 -2.44
C ASN A 94 17.94 -11.81 -3.01
N PHE A 95 17.44 -11.85 -4.25
CA PHE A 95 17.12 -13.06 -4.98
C PHE A 95 18.02 -13.19 -6.19
N ALA A 96 18.72 -14.31 -6.32
CA ALA A 96 19.68 -14.59 -7.37
C ALA A 96 19.45 -16.01 -7.93
N ASP A 97 20.14 -16.35 -9.01
CA ASP A 97 20.14 -17.71 -9.54
C ASP A 97 20.54 -18.72 -8.45
N TYR A 98 19.92 -19.89 -8.47
CA TYR A 98 20.23 -20.96 -7.55
C TYR A 98 21.67 -21.41 -7.70
N ASP A 99 22.40 -21.44 -6.59
CA ASP A 99 23.76 -21.95 -6.49
C ASP A 99 23.78 -23.29 -5.76
N PRO A 100 24.04 -24.42 -6.44
CA PRO A 100 24.06 -25.75 -5.82
C PRO A 100 25.19 -25.94 -4.80
N ALA A 101 26.26 -25.14 -4.87
CA ALA A 101 27.36 -25.21 -3.92
C ALA A 101 26.94 -24.67 -2.54
N THR A 102 26.13 -23.64 -2.50
CA THR A 102 25.62 -23.04 -1.24
C THR A 102 24.22 -23.51 -0.90
N GLY A 103 23.49 -24.10 -1.85
CA GLY A 103 22.10 -24.51 -1.66
C GLY A 103 21.12 -23.32 -1.58
N LYS A 104 21.48 -22.17 -2.13
CA LYS A 104 20.73 -20.91 -2.01
C LYS A 104 20.44 -20.28 -3.37
N ALA A 105 19.42 -19.46 -3.38
CA ALA A 105 19.13 -18.52 -4.45
C ALA A 105 19.15 -17.09 -3.86
N GLY A 106 20.32 -16.47 -3.81
CA GLY A 106 20.52 -15.27 -3.02
C GLY A 106 20.28 -15.54 -1.53
N ASP A 107 19.34 -14.81 -0.92
CA ASP A 107 18.94 -15.04 0.49
C ASP A 107 17.92 -16.17 0.66
N LEU A 108 17.28 -16.66 -0.40
CA LEU A 108 16.39 -17.82 -0.34
C LEU A 108 17.18 -19.11 -0.11
N LEU A 109 16.92 -19.80 0.99
CA LEU A 109 17.47 -21.12 1.26
C LEU A 109 16.61 -22.17 0.55
N VAL A 110 17.23 -22.98 -0.30
CA VAL A 110 16.56 -24.09 -1.03
C VAL A 110 16.96 -25.42 -0.45
N LYS A 111 18.27 -25.70 -0.41
CA LYS A 111 18.81 -26.99 0.04
C LYS A 111 18.69 -27.16 1.55
N GLY A 112 18.24 -28.35 1.97
CA GLY A 112 18.16 -28.71 3.40
C GLY A 112 16.96 -28.14 4.13
N VAL A 113 16.07 -27.41 3.44
CA VAL A 113 14.81 -26.95 4.04
C VAL A 113 13.85 -28.14 4.15
N VAL A 114 13.40 -28.41 5.37
CA VAL A 114 12.40 -29.42 5.65
C VAL A 114 11.08 -28.72 6.04
N PRO A 115 10.07 -28.76 5.17
CA PRO A 115 8.77 -28.17 5.49
C PRO A 115 8.18 -28.73 6.79
N PRO A 116 7.36 -27.97 7.49
CA PRO A 116 6.54 -28.50 8.58
C PRO A 116 5.68 -29.66 8.10
N THR A 117 5.54 -30.67 8.95
CA THR A 117 4.68 -31.82 8.65
C THR A 117 3.61 -31.94 9.71
N PHE A 118 2.39 -32.12 9.29
CA PHE A 118 1.21 -32.15 10.13
C PHE A 118 0.60 -33.55 10.15
N THR A 119 -0.02 -33.89 11.29
CA THR A 119 -0.81 -35.12 11.49
C THR A 119 -2.17 -34.74 12.06
N GLY A 120 -3.19 -35.55 11.85
CA GLY A 120 -4.54 -35.27 12.35
C GLY A 120 -5.54 -35.01 11.22
N PRO A 121 -6.75 -34.54 11.56
CA PRO A 121 -7.87 -34.48 10.60
C PRO A 121 -7.65 -33.52 9.42
N ASN A 122 -6.85 -32.47 9.59
CA ASN A 122 -6.56 -31.47 8.55
C ASN A 122 -5.17 -31.65 7.92
N ALA A 123 -4.46 -32.73 8.26
CA ALA A 123 -3.06 -32.93 7.86
C ALA A 123 -2.82 -32.84 6.34
N ALA A 124 -3.74 -33.32 5.53
CA ALA A 124 -3.60 -33.26 4.07
C ALA A 124 -3.56 -31.82 3.58
N GLN A 125 -4.46 -30.96 4.09
CA GLN A 125 -4.55 -29.56 3.72
C GLN A 125 -3.38 -28.75 4.28
N ASP A 126 -3.02 -28.97 5.56
CA ASP A 126 -1.91 -28.28 6.19
C ASP A 126 -0.58 -28.61 5.50
N ASN A 127 -0.32 -29.90 5.18
CA ASN A 127 0.88 -30.31 4.45
C ASN A 127 0.90 -29.73 3.02
N LEU A 128 -0.24 -29.54 2.38
CA LEU A 128 -0.33 -28.90 1.07
C LEU A 128 0.08 -27.42 1.17
N MET A 129 -0.41 -26.69 2.18
CA MET A 129 -0.08 -25.29 2.41
C MET A 129 1.41 -25.06 2.68
N TYR A 130 2.06 -25.95 3.41
CA TYR A 130 3.45 -25.78 3.82
C TYR A 130 4.48 -26.43 2.90
N ARG A 131 4.07 -27.04 1.79
CA ARG A 131 5.00 -27.74 0.87
C ARG A 131 5.90 -26.81 0.05
N HIS A 132 5.51 -25.54 -0.11
CA HIS A 132 6.20 -24.57 -0.94
C HIS A 132 7.08 -23.63 -0.11
N ILE A 133 8.24 -23.24 -0.66
CA ILE A 133 9.07 -22.13 -0.15
C ILE A 133 8.85 -20.83 -0.95
N ILE A 134 8.17 -20.94 -2.08
CA ILE A 134 7.67 -19.82 -2.87
C ILE A 134 6.19 -20.10 -3.14
N GLY A 135 5.31 -19.29 -2.54
CA GLY A 135 3.89 -19.27 -2.87
C GLY A 135 3.66 -18.40 -4.11
N VAL A 136 2.82 -18.85 -5.03
CA VAL A 136 2.55 -18.18 -6.30
C VAL A 136 1.15 -17.56 -6.31
N ILE A 137 1.02 -16.43 -6.99
CA ILE A 137 -0.25 -15.71 -7.11
C ILE A 137 -1.28 -16.56 -7.86
N GLY A 138 -2.49 -16.66 -7.32
CA GLY A 138 -3.56 -17.49 -7.88
C GLY A 138 -3.56 -18.93 -7.40
N GLU A 139 -2.60 -19.31 -6.55
CA GLU A 139 -2.65 -20.61 -5.85
C GLU A 139 -3.88 -20.64 -4.91
N VAL A 140 -4.55 -21.80 -4.87
CA VAL A 140 -5.68 -21.97 -3.95
C VAL A 140 -5.16 -22.55 -2.64
N VAL A 141 -5.16 -21.74 -1.59
CA VAL A 141 -4.72 -22.13 -0.26
C VAL A 141 -5.91 -22.06 0.69
N MET A 142 -6.25 -23.18 1.33
CA MET A 142 -7.39 -23.26 2.26
C MET A 142 -8.72 -22.74 1.68
N GLY A 143 -8.93 -22.87 0.37
CA GLY A 143 -10.14 -22.38 -0.31
C GLY A 143 -10.16 -20.88 -0.61
N ALA A 144 -9.08 -20.18 -0.33
CA ALA A 144 -8.84 -18.80 -0.76
C ALA A 144 -7.80 -18.76 -1.88
N VAL A 145 -7.91 -17.80 -2.77
CA VAL A 145 -6.91 -17.54 -3.81
C VAL A 145 -5.85 -16.61 -3.25
N GLU A 146 -4.58 -17.02 -3.35
CA GLU A 146 -3.44 -16.23 -2.89
C GLU A 146 -3.22 -15.02 -3.81
N PRO A 147 -3.33 -13.77 -3.31
CA PRO A 147 -3.19 -12.58 -4.14
C PRO A 147 -1.75 -12.05 -4.22
N GLN A 148 -0.81 -12.63 -3.46
CA GLN A 148 0.56 -12.17 -3.31
C GLN A 148 1.55 -13.29 -3.57
N LEU A 149 2.82 -12.93 -3.84
CA LEU A 149 3.93 -13.89 -3.80
C LEU A 149 4.38 -14.04 -2.36
N ALA A 150 4.46 -15.28 -1.87
CA ALA A 150 5.00 -15.59 -0.56
C ALA A 150 6.39 -16.21 -0.68
N PHE A 151 7.32 -15.80 0.17
CA PHE A 151 8.69 -16.35 0.22
C PHE A 151 9.02 -16.80 1.63
N ILE A 152 9.51 -18.03 1.75
CA ILE A 152 10.00 -18.58 3.01
C ILE A 152 11.51 -18.35 3.07
N LEU A 153 11.94 -17.49 3.97
CA LEU A 153 13.30 -16.95 4.01
C LEU A 153 13.95 -17.24 5.37
N PRO A 154 15.28 -17.36 5.48
CA PRO A 154 15.95 -17.39 6.76
C PRO A 154 15.54 -16.22 7.66
N LEU A 155 15.39 -16.46 8.98
CA LEU A 155 15.09 -15.38 9.92
C LEU A 155 16.15 -14.29 9.86
N GLY A 156 15.70 -13.02 9.88
CA GLY A 156 16.57 -11.86 9.79
C GLY A 156 16.98 -11.46 8.37
N THR A 157 16.48 -12.16 7.33
CA THR A 157 16.72 -11.77 5.94
C THR A 157 16.28 -10.31 5.72
N PRO A 158 17.16 -9.45 5.17
CA PRO A 158 16.80 -8.08 4.87
C PRO A 158 15.68 -7.99 3.83
N VAL A 159 14.63 -7.24 4.14
CA VAL A 159 13.61 -6.83 3.18
C VAL A 159 14.01 -5.51 2.55
N ILE A 160 14.00 -5.47 1.23
CA ILE A 160 14.39 -4.31 0.43
C ILE A 160 13.21 -3.80 -0.41
N SER A 161 13.15 -2.51 -0.66
CA SER A 161 12.09 -1.94 -1.50
C SER A 161 12.15 -2.50 -2.92
N MET A 162 11.02 -2.97 -3.44
CA MET A 162 10.90 -3.44 -4.83
C MET A 162 10.98 -2.30 -5.85
N VAL A 163 10.60 -1.08 -5.44
CA VAL A 163 10.44 0.07 -6.32
C VAL A 163 11.02 1.33 -5.71
N ASN A 164 11.29 2.32 -6.54
CA ASN A 164 11.42 3.71 -6.06
C ASN A 164 10.02 4.22 -5.69
N GLY A 165 9.90 4.99 -4.61
CA GLY A 165 8.58 5.52 -4.26
C GLY A 165 8.52 6.28 -2.95
N THR A 166 7.29 6.43 -2.46
CA THR A 166 6.99 7.05 -1.16
C THR A 166 6.28 6.05 -0.28
N VAL A 167 6.74 5.86 0.93
CA VAL A 167 6.05 5.05 1.93
C VAL A 167 4.73 5.72 2.30
N CYS A 168 3.64 5.05 2.03
CA CYS A 168 2.28 5.58 2.22
C CYS A 168 1.62 5.08 3.49
N ASP A 169 1.97 3.88 3.90
CA ASP A 169 1.39 3.23 5.07
C ASP A 169 2.37 2.22 5.66
N VAL A 170 2.31 2.03 6.98
CA VAL A 170 3.07 1.01 7.72
C VAL A 170 2.14 0.43 8.80
N PRO A 171 1.06 -0.24 8.41
CA PRO A 171 0.12 -0.79 9.38
C PRO A 171 0.72 -1.97 10.13
N LYS A 172 0.38 -2.04 11.42
CA LYS A 172 0.62 -3.24 12.21
C LYS A 172 -0.49 -4.25 11.92
N LEU A 173 -0.11 -5.47 11.59
CA LEU A 173 -1.01 -6.56 11.22
C LEU A 173 -1.53 -7.33 12.46
N TYR A 174 -2.55 -8.15 12.25
CA TYR A 174 -3.08 -9.08 13.26
C TYR A 174 -2.04 -10.08 13.77
N SER A 175 -1.05 -10.39 12.95
CA SER A 175 0.09 -11.28 13.21
C SER A 175 1.19 -10.64 14.09
N ASN A 176 1.01 -9.40 14.55
CA ASN A 176 1.96 -8.59 15.32
C ASN A 176 3.21 -8.12 14.58
N ASP A 177 3.25 -8.29 13.28
CA ASP A 177 4.24 -7.73 12.36
C ASP A 177 3.64 -6.56 11.56
N TYR A 178 4.24 -6.20 10.43
CA TYR A 178 3.87 -5.01 9.68
C TYR A 178 3.74 -5.31 8.19
N SER A 179 2.96 -4.47 7.50
CA SER A 179 3.05 -4.27 6.06
C SER A 179 3.70 -2.92 5.77
N ILE A 180 4.50 -2.81 4.70
CA ILE A 180 5.04 -1.54 4.19
C ILE A 180 4.49 -1.33 2.79
N ARG A 181 3.76 -0.24 2.59
CA ARG A 181 3.04 0.10 1.36
C ARG A 181 3.65 1.31 0.69
N ILE A 182 4.09 1.17 -0.55
CA ILE A 182 4.88 2.16 -1.27
C ILE A 182 4.16 2.58 -2.54
N ALA A 183 3.82 3.88 -2.65
CA ALA A 183 3.30 4.44 -3.89
C ALA A 183 4.43 4.68 -4.90
N PRO A 184 4.20 4.41 -6.20
CA PRO A 184 5.18 4.70 -7.24
C PRO A 184 5.44 6.21 -7.39
N PRO A 185 6.56 6.60 -8.03
CA PRO A 185 6.85 8.01 -8.30
C PRO A 185 5.70 8.69 -9.05
N GLY A 186 5.36 9.91 -8.64
CA GLY A 186 4.29 10.70 -9.27
C GLY A 186 2.88 10.37 -8.79
N MET A 187 2.70 9.28 -8.04
CA MET A 187 1.40 8.95 -7.43
C MET A 187 1.36 9.42 -5.97
N ALA A 188 0.24 10.02 -5.59
CA ALA A 188 0.01 10.40 -4.21
C ALA A 188 -0.45 9.20 -3.37
N CYS A 189 -0.04 9.16 -2.11
CA CYS A 189 -0.55 8.18 -1.14
C CYS A 189 -2.05 8.35 -0.94
N MET A 190 -2.85 7.38 -1.29
CA MET A 190 -4.27 7.18 -0.95
C MET A 190 -5.14 8.47 -0.90
N GLN A 191 -4.82 9.49 -1.71
CA GLN A 191 -5.59 10.73 -1.74
C GLN A 191 -6.83 10.56 -2.62
N GLY A 192 -7.99 10.89 -2.06
CA GLY A 192 -9.26 10.82 -2.80
C GLY A 192 -9.73 9.40 -3.12
N GLY A 193 -9.18 8.38 -2.47
CA GLY A 193 -9.53 6.97 -2.71
C GLY A 193 -8.81 6.32 -3.90
N ALA A 194 -7.95 7.06 -4.62
CA ALA A 194 -7.15 6.52 -5.71
C ALA A 194 -5.75 6.16 -5.22
N TYR A 195 -5.32 4.92 -5.46
CA TYR A 195 -3.97 4.46 -5.13
C TYR A 195 -3.52 3.30 -6.02
N ILE A 196 -2.22 3.18 -6.21
CA ILE A 196 -1.47 1.98 -6.57
C ILE A 196 -0.36 1.86 -5.54
N LEU A 197 -0.26 0.73 -4.86
CA LEU A 197 0.70 0.50 -3.80
C LEU A 197 1.42 -0.83 -4.03
N PHE A 198 2.74 -0.80 -3.93
CA PHE A 198 3.59 -1.98 -3.88
C PHE A 198 3.80 -2.34 -2.41
N GLU A 199 3.49 -3.57 -2.06
CA GLU A 199 3.41 -4.04 -0.69
C GLU A 199 4.51 -5.03 -0.37
N HIS A 200 5.05 -4.88 0.84
CA HIS A 200 5.91 -5.84 1.51
C HIS A 200 5.20 -6.19 2.81
N GLU A 201 4.51 -7.30 2.83
CA GLU A 201 3.74 -7.78 3.96
C GLU A 201 4.53 -8.82 4.75
N HIS A 202 4.16 -9.00 6.01
CA HIS A 202 4.87 -9.84 6.95
C HIS A 202 6.34 -9.44 7.12
N VAL A 203 6.54 -8.21 7.63
CA VAL A 203 7.87 -7.69 7.93
C VAL A 203 8.00 -7.27 9.40
N LEU A 204 9.21 -7.38 9.95
CA LEU A 204 9.57 -6.92 11.27
C LEU A 204 10.54 -5.74 11.23
N SER A 205 10.54 -4.96 12.30
CA SER A 205 11.49 -3.86 12.50
C SER A 205 11.54 -2.89 11.30
N PRO A 206 10.40 -2.30 10.86
CA PRO A 206 10.43 -1.30 9.80
C PRO A 206 11.44 -0.20 10.12
N SER A 207 12.34 0.09 9.18
CA SER A 207 13.33 1.17 9.28
C SER A 207 12.88 2.44 8.55
N VAL A 208 11.66 2.44 8.05
CA VAL A 208 11.01 3.54 7.33
C VAL A 208 9.66 3.88 7.96
N LYS A 209 9.18 5.09 7.70
CA LYS A 209 7.89 5.60 8.17
C LYS A 209 7.13 6.28 7.04
N VAL A 210 5.85 6.51 7.25
CA VAL A 210 4.98 7.23 6.30
C VAL A 210 5.59 8.57 5.90
N GLY A 211 5.65 8.82 4.61
CA GLY A 211 6.23 10.01 3.98
C GLY A 211 7.69 9.85 3.55
N ASP A 212 8.41 8.84 4.01
CA ASP A 212 9.79 8.60 3.59
C ASP A 212 9.85 8.26 2.10
N LYS A 213 10.89 8.75 1.42
CA LYS A 213 11.24 8.37 0.06
C LYS A 213 12.18 7.19 0.13
N VAL A 214 11.90 6.17 -0.69
CA VAL A 214 12.73 4.97 -0.79
C VAL A 214 13.17 4.75 -2.23
N THR A 215 14.30 4.07 -2.38
CA THR A 215 14.79 3.60 -3.67
C THR A 215 14.73 2.08 -3.75
N ALA A 216 14.53 1.54 -4.95
CA ALA A 216 14.59 0.09 -5.16
C ALA A 216 15.93 -0.47 -4.67
N GLY A 217 15.88 -1.57 -3.91
CA GLY A 217 17.05 -2.17 -3.27
C GLY A 217 17.42 -1.57 -1.89
N GLN A 218 16.79 -0.47 -1.46
CA GLN A 218 17.00 0.06 -0.11
C GLN A 218 16.40 -0.90 0.93
N LYS A 219 17.18 -1.25 1.97
CA LYS A 219 16.67 -2.02 3.10
C LYS A 219 15.58 -1.21 3.83
N ILE A 220 14.43 -1.83 4.06
CA ILE A 220 13.27 -1.21 4.71
C ILE A 220 12.79 -1.97 5.95
N ALA A 221 13.14 -3.27 6.08
CA ALA A 221 12.71 -4.12 7.18
C ALA A 221 13.55 -5.42 7.23
N ILE A 222 13.05 -6.43 7.95
CA ILE A 222 13.47 -7.84 7.89
C ILE A 222 12.23 -8.73 7.74
N ALA A 223 12.39 -9.94 7.18
CA ALA A 223 11.32 -10.94 7.05
C ALA A 223 10.73 -11.31 8.41
N SER A 224 9.41 -11.52 8.45
CA SER A 224 8.67 -11.78 9.69
C SER A 224 8.81 -13.22 10.17
N ASP A 225 8.78 -13.39 11.47
CA ASP A 225 8.75 -14.67 12.17
C ASP A 225 7.33 -15.04 12.67
N TYR A 226 6.29 -14.42 12.09
CA TYR A 226 4.91 -14.55 12.59
C TYR A 226 4.38 -15.99 12.51
N ASN A 227 4.83 -16.75 11.51
CA ASN A 227 4.38 -18.12 11.33
C ASN A 227 5.18 -19.05 12.26
N PRO A 228 4.54 -19.66 13.30
CA PRO A 228 5.25 -20.42 14.31
C PRO A 228 5.90 -21.70 13.77
N HIS A 229 5.33 -22.29 12.72
CA HIS A 229 5.84 -23.53 12.13
C HIS A 229 7.12 -23.30 11.34
N TRP A 230 7.18 -22.23 10.54
CA TRP A 230 8.39 -21.82 9.86
C TRP A 230 9.43 -21.25 10.84
N LYS A 231 8.99 -20.47 11.83
CA LYS A 231 9.87 -19.95 12.89
C LYS A 231 10.62 -21.06 13.63
N ALA A 232 9.94 -22.17 13.93
CA ALA A 232 10.57 -23.33 14.56
C ALA A 232 11.65 -24.00 13.70
N LYS A 233 11.68 -23.70 12.39
CA LYS A 233 12.69 -24.15 11.43
C LYS A 233 13.79 -23.11 11.19
N GLY A 234 13.78 -21.98 11.90
CA GLY A 234 14.70 -20.86 11.66
C GLY A 234 14.35 -20.03 10.42
N LEU A 235 13.11 -20.12 9.97
CA LEU A 235 12.61 -19.48 8.76
C LEU A 235 11.49 -18.48 9.08
N GLY A 236 11.37 -17.47 8.25
CA GLY A 236 10.33 -16.45 8.30
C GLY A 236 9.58 -16.37 6.96
N VAL A 237 8.61 -15.49 6.93
CA VAL A 237 7.76 -15.25 5.75
C VAL A 237 7.92 -13.80 5.31
N LEU A 238 7.93 -13.58 4.01
CA LEU A 238 7.76 -12.29 3.35
C LEU A 238 6.72 -12.48 2.26
N GLU A 239 5.71 -11.63 2.24
CA GLU A 239 4.77 -11.54 1.13
C GLU A 239 4.97 -10.25 0.36
N THR A 240 4.88 -10.34 -0.97
CA THR A 240 5.03 -9.19 -1.86
C THR A 240 3.89 -9.12 -2.85
N GLY A 241 3.32 -7.93 -2.99
CA GLY A 241 2.16 -7.73 -3.82
C GLY A 241 2.12 -6.35 -4.46
N VAL A 242 1.17 -6.18 -5.36
CA VAL A 242 0.74 -4.89 -5.86
C VAL A 242 -0.77 -4.83 -5.82
N PHE A 243 -1.29 -3.78 -5.21
CA PHE A 243 -2.73 -3.57 -5.18
C PHE A 243 -3.11 -2.14 -5.56
N PHE A 244 -4.35 -1.97 -5.96
CA PHE A 244 -4.88 -0.71 -6.47
C PHE A 244 -6.34 -0.52 -6.10
N SER A 245 -6.78 0.73 -6.11
CA SER A 245 -8.18 1.07 -5.90
C SER A 245 -8.98 0.91 -7.19
N LYS A 246 -10.24 0.48 -7.07
CA LYS A 246 -11.21 0.52 -8.17
C LYS A 246 -12.34 1.47 -7.83
N LYS A 247 -12.81 2.20 -8.82
CA LYS A 247 -13.97 3.10 -8.66
C LYS A 247 -15.19 2.32 -8.16
N GLY A 248 -15.75 2.77 -7.04
CA GLY A 248 -16.94 2.15 -6.44
C GLY A 248 -16.65 0.92 -5.56
N SER A 249 -15.37 0.54 -5.37
CA SER A 249 -14.96 -0.50 -4.43
C SER A 249 -14.27 0.11 -3.22
N THR A 250 -14.51 -0.44 -2.04
CA THR A 250 -13.76 -0.13 -0.81
C THR A 250 -12.66 -1.16 -0.53
N ALA A 251 -12.72 -2.32 -1.18
CA ALA A 251 -11.71 -3.36 -1.06
C ALA A 251 -10.49 -3.03 -1.96
N PRO A 252 -9.27 -3.37 -1.54
CA PRO A 252 -8.10 -3.40 -2.40
C PRO A 252 -8.30 -4.48 -3.48
N TRP A 253 -7.73 -4.21 -4.66
CA TRP A 253 -7.68 -5.15 -5.77
C TRP A 253 -6.22 -5.46 -6.08
N HIS A 254 -5.90 -6.73 -6.13
CA HIS A 254 -4.56 -7.24 -6.41
C HIS A 254 -4.43 -7.63 -7.89
N ALA A 255 -3.21 -7.58 -8.36
CA ALA A 255 -2.86 -8.02 -9.71
C ALA A 255 -1.61 -8.89 -9.68
N CYS A 256 -1.41 -9.68 -10.72
CA CYS A 256 -0.20 -10.49 -10.87
C CYS A 256 1.06 -9.61 -10.85
N LEU A 257 1.81 -9.64 -9.74
CA LEU A 257 2.99 -8.82 -9.50
C LEU A 257 4.02 -8.92 -10.62
N THR A 258 4.25 -10.13 -11.14
CA THR A 258 5.27 -10.41 -12.17
C THR A 258 4.97 -9.78 -13.53
N SER A 259 3.74 -9.32 -13.73
CA SER A 259 3.37 -8.54 -14.92
C SER A 259 4.01 -7.14 -14.96
N TYR A 260 4.41 -6.59 -13.80
CA TYR A 260 4.87 -5.21 -13.64
C TYR A 260 6.37 -5.08 -13.36
N LEU A 261 7.13 -6.11 -13.69
CA LEU A 261 8.59 -6.06 -13.65
C LEU A 261 9.12 -5.01 -14.61
N ASP A 262 10.17 -4.29 -14.17
CA ASP A 262 10.91 -3.34 -15.01
C ASP A 262 11.37 -4.04 -16.29
N PRO A 263 11.05 -3.52 -17.49
CA PRO A 263 11.36 -4.17 -18.76
C PRO A 263 12.84 -4.53 -18.93
N SER A 264 13.75 -3.73 -18.35
CA SER A 264 15.19 -3.96 -18.43
C SER A 264 15.67 -5.14 -17.57
N LYS A 265 14.88 -5.55 -16.57
CA LYS A 265 15.20 -6.62 -15.61
C LYS A 265 14.29 -7.85 -15.74
N LYS A 266 13.16 -7.70 -16.40
CA LYS A 266 12.10 -8.70 -16.46
C LYS A 266 12.60 -10.10 -16.86
N ALA A 267 13.32 -10.19 -17.94
CA ALA A 267 13.79 -11.50 -18.45
C ALA A 267 14.69 -12.22 -17.43
N ALA A 268 15.65 -11.50 -16.83
CA ALA A 268 16.55 -12.04 -15.83
C ALA A 268 15.79 -12.45 -14.56
N MET A 269 14.88 -11.60 -14.08
CA MET A 269 14.10 -11.87 -12.88
C MET A 269 13.19 -13.10 -13.04
N LEU A 270 12.49 -13.22 -14.16
CA LEU A 270 11.64 -14.39 -14.43
C LEU A 270 12.49 -15.68 -14.58
N SER A 271 13.65 -15.61 -15.22
CA SER A 271 14.57 -16.74 -15.32
C SER A 271 15.06 -17.20 -13.93
N THR A 272 15.47 -16.27 -13.07
CA THR A 272 15.89 -16.57 -11.69
C THR A 272 14.75 -17.23 -10.90
N PHE A 273 13.54 -16.73 -11.06
CA PHE A 273 12.36 -17.27 -10.39
C PHE A 273 12.10 -18.72 -10.83
N SER A 274 12.03 -19.00 -12.15
CA SER A 274 11.83 -20.37 -12.67
C SER A 274 12.92 -21.33 -12.20
N LYS A 275 14.20 -20.89 -12.17
CA LYS A 275 15.30 -21.73 -11.67
C LYS A 275 15.15 -22.07 -10.18
N ALA A 276 14.60 -21.15 -9.38
CA ALA A 276 14.36 -21.42 -7.96
C ALA A 276 13.20 -22.42 -7.75
N LEU A 277 12.13 -22.33 -8.54
CA LEU A 277 11.05 -23.33 -8.53
C LEU A 277 11.62 -24.73 -8.85
N ALA A 278 12.31 -24.87 -9.98
CA ALA A 278 12.92 -26.13 -10.39
C ALA A 278 13.96 -26.69 -9.38
N ALA A 279 14.73 -25.78 -8.74
CA ALA A 279 15.67 -26.17 -7.70
C ALA A 279 14.93 -26.71 -6.46
N TRP A 280 13.81 -26.12 -6.09
CA TRP A 280 12.98 -26.59 -4.98
C TRP A 280 12.36 -27.96 -5.30
N GLU A 281 11.80 -28.15 -6.49
CA GLU A 281 11.28 -29.44 -6.95
C GLU A 281 12.36 -30.54 -6.94
N THR A 282 13.57 -30.19 -7.37
CA THR A 282 14.73 -31.10 -7.32
C THR A 282 15.07 -31.48 -5.88
N GLU A 283 15.12 -30.51 -4.97
CA GLU A 283 15.40 -30.75 -3.53
C GLU A 283 14.32 -31.62 -2.89
N ARG A 284 13.08 -31.46 -3.31
CA ARG A 284 11.93 -32.23 -2.81
C ARG A 284 11.74 -33.58 -3.50
N ALA A 285 12.48 -33.84 -4.58
CA ALA A 285 12.28 -34.98 -5.48
C ALA A 285 10.80 -35.12 -5.95
N ASP A 286 10.17 -33.98 -6.20
CA ASP A 286 8.76 -33.89 -6.62
C ASP A 286 8.60 -32.77 -7.68
N SER A 287 8.56 -33.15 -8.94
CA SER A 287 8.39 -32.25 -10.09
C SER A 287 6.94 -31.82 -10.31
N THR A 288 6.04 -32.08 -9.38
CA THR A 288 4.63 -31.69 -9.45
C THR A 288 4.26 -30.62 -8.44
N LEU A 289 5.27 -30.07 -7.74
CA LEU A 289 5.03 -29.01 -6.75
C LEU A 289 4.50 -27.74 -7.39
N TYR A 290 5.00 -27.41 -8.58
CA TYR A 290 4.56 -26.26 -9.35
C TYR A 290 4.11 -26.69 -10.75
N ASP A 291 3.02 -26.13 -11.24
CA ASP A 291 2.62 -26.26 -12.65
C ASP A 291 3.07 -24.99 -13.40
N GLU A 292 4.36 -24.93 -13.77
CA GLU A 292 4.90 -23.76 -14.48
C GLU A 292 4.24 -23.56 -15.85
N THR A 293 3.63 -24.63 -16.43
CA THR A 293 2.92 -24.50 -17.72
C THR A 293 1.61 -23.74 -17.58
N ALA A 294 1.01 -23.76 -16.40
CA ALA A 294 -0.17 -22.97 -16.07
C ALA A 294 0.16 -21.53 -15.68
N MET A 295 1.44 -21.20 -15.44
CA MET A 295 1.84 -19.84 -15.07
C MET A 295 2.07 -18.95 -16.30
N SER A 296 1.39 -17.80 -16.37
CA SER A 296 1.57 -16.85 -17.46
C SER A 296 1.29 -15.41 -16.98
N PRO A 297 2.35 -14.63 -16.59
CA PRO A 297 3.79 -14.97 -16.52
C PRO A 297 4.12 -15.89 -15.33
N VAL A 298 5.35 -16.42 -15.29
CA VAL A 298 5.81 -17.24 -14.17
C VAL A 298 5.63 -16.51 -12.85
N GLY A 299 5.21 -17.24 -11.80
CA GLY A 299 4.82 -16.67 -10.50
C GLY A 299 3.33 -16.32 -10.38
N CYS A 300 2.54 -16.53 -11.47
CA CYS A 300 1.10 -16.29 -11.43
C CYS A 300 0.33 -17.37 -12.17
N TYR A 301 -0.57 -18.05 -11.50
CA TYR A 301 -1.56 -18.94 -12.12
C TYR A 301 -2.72 -18.16 -12.76
N THR A 302 -2.88 -16.90 -12.41
CA THR A 302 -3.89 -16.03 -13.01
C THR A 302 -3.38 -14.60 -13.13
N THR A 303 -3.84 -13.90 -14.16
CA THR A 303 -3.68 -12.45 -14.32
C THR A 303 -5.00 -11.72 -14.08
N ALA A 304 -6.03 -12.41 -13.62
CA ALA A 304 -7.27 -11.76 -13.22
C ALA A 304 -7.05 -10.87 -12.00
N GLU A 305 -7.76 -9.76 -11.95
CA GLU A 305 -7.78 -8.90 -10.78
C GLU A 305 -8.52 -9.59 -9.63
N MET A 306 -7.93 -9.59 -8.45
CA MET A 306 -8.41 -10.31 -7.28
C MET A 306 -8.62 -9.38 -6.09
N THR A 307 -9.38 -9.82 -5.10
CA THR A 307 -9.47 -9.21 -3.76
C THR A 307 -9.07 -10.25 -2.73
N ASP A 308 -8.72 -9.86 -1.51
CA ASP A 308 -8.38 -10.76 -0.41
C ASP A 308 -9.50 -11.79 -0.07
N ASN A 309 -10.70 -11.58 -0.58
CA ASN A 309 -11.86 -12.44 -0.33
C ASN A 309 -12.23 -13.34 -1.53
N ASN A 310 -11.41 -13.39 -2.56
CA ASN A 310 -11.67 -14.30 -3.68
C ASN A 310 -11.58 -15.75 -3.20
N LYS A 311 -12.71 -16.45 -3.30
CA LYS A 311 -12.72 -17.89 -3.04
C LYS A 311 -12.24 -18.63 -4.28
N GLY A 312 -11.27 -19.50 -4.12
CA GLY A 312 -10.87 -20.41 -5.17
C GLY A 312 -12.02 -21.35 -5.52
N THR A 313 -12.34 -21.46 -6.79
CA THR A 313 -13.12 -22.57 -7.31
C THR A 313 -12.14 -23.71 -7.52
N GLY A 314 -11.95 -24.53 -6.46
CA GLY A 314 -11.21 -25.79 -6.56
C GLY A 314 -12.01 -26.83 -7.30
#